data_4c574a10c03d70c93486a627119c2839
#
_entry.id   4c574a10c03d70c93486a627119c2839
#
_cell.length_a   1.000
_cell.length_b   1.000
_cell.length_c   1.000
_cell.angle_alpha   90.00
_cell.angle_beta   90.00
_cell.angle_gamma   90.00
#
_symmetry.space_group_name_H-M   'P 1'
#
loop_
_entity.id
_entity.type
_entity.pdbx_description
1 polymer ?
#
loop_
_entity_poly.entity_id
_entity_poly.type
_entity_poly.pdbx_seq_one_letter_code
_entity_poly.pdbx_strand_id
1 'polypeptide(L)'
;MTMAPDITHLQVAAIHTISRKKFATLGALVLLIAYSVYVFISFDILGLSQRASLDNAKILMRDSYSYKVHVARDNRNGEMSVKIEGETKGTYKNGTSPEWVSLGTQTVVDLENEHIVTFGETDVTYDVPGFGRIWAEPSRKGVEVSLPDGEFPGTLNQSKNRLTITTEAGRLTVTRNRTEVFRYFSGWELFFFTLESPYHNLSWNEIFARAFTGEAVQILNDFWNNRMWRHKDVAWAIGETILMAFVGTFGGALIALPLAFLAAKNFSPFKAVRFFMRRIFDFIRGVDALIFTIMLARAFGPGPMTGALAILITDTGTFGKLFSETLENVDNKQIEGVKSTGAHKLQQYRFGVLPQVTPVILSLVLYYFESNTRSATIIGAITGGGIGLMLTQAMITQKDWEEVSYYIILIILMVMLMDWVSGQIRTRLVKGSESLEL
;
A
#
# COMPACT_ATOMS: atom_id res chain seq x y z
N MET A 1 -68.51 -42.94 6.47
CA MET A 1 -67.53 -42.73 7.55
C MET A 1 -66.18 -42.97 6.96
N THR A 2 -65.53 -41.90 6.50
CA THR A 2 -64.16 -41.94 5.99
C THR A 2 -63.22 -41.81 7.18
N MET A 3 -62.47 -42.85 7.51
CA MET A 3 -61.41 -42.82 8.52
C MET A 3 -60.36 -41.76 8.12
N ALA A 4 -60.15 -40.79 8.95
CA ALA A 4 -59.04 -39.85 8.76
C ALA A 4 -57.72 -40.65 8.80
N PRO A 5 -56.75 -40.35 7.92
CA PRO A 5 -55.46 -41.04 7.93
C PRO A 5 -54.73 -40.75 9.24
N ASP A 6 -54.19 -41.80 9.85
CA ASP A 6 -53.42 -41.70 11.09
C ASP A 6 -52.15 -40.89 10.89
N ILE A 7 -52.16 -39.59 11.28
CA ILE A 7 -51.06 -38.66 11.13
C ILE A 7 -50.04 -38.71 12.28
N THR A 8 -50.25 -39.60 13.25
CA THR A 8 -49.33 -39.73 14.40
C THR A 8 -47.91 -40.13 14.02
N HIS A 9 -47.74 -40.96 13.02
CA HIS A 9 -46.43 -41.35 12.47
C HIS A 9 -45.65 -40.16 11.88
N LEU A 10 -46.34 -39.25 11.18
CA LEU A 10 -45.73 -38.07 10.58
C LEU A 10 -45.36 -37.05 11.65
N GLN A 11 -46.17 -36.89 12.69
CA GLN A 11 -45.86 -36.00 13.81
C GLN A 11 -44.65 -36.49 14.61
N VAL A 12 -44.54 -37.78 14.91
CA VAL A 12 -43.37 -38.34 15.61
C VAL A 12 -42.10 -38.23 14.77
N ALA A 13 -42.16 -38.49 13.47
CA ALA A 13 -41.03 -38.32 12.55
C ALA A 13 -40.60 -36.85 12.44
N ALA A 14 -41.53 -35.91 12.39
CA ALA A 14 -41.25 -34.48 12.37
C ALA A 14 -40.59 -33.99 13.67
N ILE A 15 -41.09 -34.40 14.83
CA ILE A 15 -40.49 -34.06 16.14
C ILE A 15 -39.08 -34.63 16.25
N HIS A 16 -38.85 -35.85 15.81
CA HIS A 16 -37.53 -36.50 15.82
C HIS A 16 -36.53 -35.77 14.90
N THR A 17 -37.00 -35.33 13.73
CA THR A 17 -36.18 -34.59 12.76
C THR A 17 -35.83 -33.18 13.29
N ILE A 18 -36.78 -32.49 13.92
CA ILE A 18 -36.59 -31.19 14.53
C ILE A 18 -35.62 -31.26 15.71
N SER A 19 -35.77 -32.27 16.58
CA SER A 19 -34.85 -32.48 17.71
C SER A 19 -33.42 -32.79 17.24
N ARG A 20 -33.25 -33.65 16.25
CA ARG A 20 -31.94 -33.93 15.64
C ARG A 20 -31.29 -32.66 15.04
N LYS A 21 -32.06 -31.81 14.34
CA LYS A 21 -31.56 -30.54 13.82
C LYS A 21 -31.17 -29.59 14.95
N LYS A 22 -31.95 -29.48 16.02
CA LYS A 22 -31.61 -28.66 17.21
C LYS A 22 -30.34 -29.17 17.88
N PHE A 23 -30.15 -30.47 18.07
CA PHE A 23 -28.90 -31.01 18.62
C PHE A 23 -27.70 -30.80 17.69
N ALA A 24 -27.89 -30.94 16.37
CA ALA A 24 -26.85 -30.67 15.40
C ALA A 24 -26.44 -29.17 15.38
N THR A 25 -27.39 -28.25 15.44
CA THR A 25 -27.09 -26.80 15.51
C THR A 25 -26.44 -26.42 16.83
N LEU A 26 -26.88 -27.01 17.96
CA LEU A 26 -26.24 -26.79 19.26
C LEU A 26 -24.81 -27.35 19.27
N GLY A 27 -24.60 -28.55 18.73
CA GLY A 27 -23.28 -29.15 18.56
C GLY A 27 -22.37 -28.33 17.66
N ALA A 28 -22.87 -27.77 16.56
CA ALA A 28 -22.12 -26.87 15.71
C ALA A 28 -21.72 -25.56 16.42
N LEU A 29 -22.64 -25.02 17.24
CA LEU A 29 -22.35 -23.82 18.04
C LEU A 29 -21.26 -24.10 19.09
N VAL A 30 -21.34 -25.21 19.79
CA VAL A 30 -20.32 -25.63 20.77
C VAL A 30 -18.98 -25.84 20.11
N LEU A 31 -18.93 -26.47 18.94
CA LEU A 31 -17.70 -26.64 18.16
C LEU A 31 -17.11 -25.29 17.71
N LEU A 32 -17.97 -24.37 17.28
CA LEU A 32 -17.53 -23.02 16.91
C LEU A 32 -16.91 -22.27 18.11
N ILE A 33 -17.56 -22.34 19.28
CA ILE A 33 -17.03 -21.72 20.51
C ILE A 33 -15.71 -22.40 20.92
N ALA A 34 -15.66 -23.70 20.91
CA ALA A 34 -14.44 -24.46 21.26
C ALA A 34 -13.28 -24.11 20.30
N TYR A 35 -13.57 -24.01 19.01
CA TYR A 35 -12.60 -23.58 18.01
C TYR A 35 -12.14 -22.12 18.23
N SER A 36 -13.06 -21.23 18.55
CA SER A 36 -12.72 -19.82 18.86
C SER A 36 -11.82 -19.72 20.10
N VAL A 37 -12.11 -20.48 21.14
CA VAL A 37 -11.28 -20.54 22.35
C VAL A 37 -9.90 -21.14 22.03
N TYR A 38 -9.85 -22.20 21.21
CA TYR A 38 -8.59 -22.76 20.74
C TYR A 38 -7.75 -21.73 19.97
N VAL A 39 -8.37 -21.00 19.03
CA VAL A 39 -7.70 -19.91 18.28
C VAL A 39 -7.19 -18.83 19.23
N PHE A 40 -8.01 -18.40 20.19
CA PHE A 40 -7.66 -17.36 21.15
C PHE A 40 -6.42 -17.75 21.99
N ILE A 41 -6.35 -19.01 22.43
CA ILE A 41 -5.20 -19.53 23.20
C ILE A 41 -3.99 -19.75 22.27
N SER A 42 -4.19 -20.37 21.10
CA SER A 42 -3.10 -20.72 20.18
C SER A 42 -2.36 -19.48 19.62
N PHE A 43 -3.09 -18.39 19.40
CA PHE A 43 -2.53 -17.12 18.92
C PHE A 43 -2.05 -16.21 20.07
N ASP A 44 -2.13 -16.65 21.32
CA ASP A 44 -1.69 -15.88 22.49
C ASP A 44 -2.20 -14.43 22.47
N ILE A 45 -3.51 -14.26 22.24
CA ILE A 45 -4.11 -12.92 22.04
C ILE A 45 -3.91 -12.04 23.29
N LEU A 46 -3.96 -12.63 24.50
CA LEU A 46 -3.66 -11.89 25.74
C LEU A 46 -2.19 -11.45 25.77
N GLY A 47 -1.26 -12.33 25.42
CA GLY A 47 0.16 -11.98 25.38
C GLY A 47 0.46 -10.95 24.28
N LEU A 48 -0.27 -10.98 23.16
CA LEU A 48 -0.18 -9.95 22.12
C LEU A 48 -0.61 -8.56 22.65
N SER A 49 -1.70 -8.48 23.39
CA SER A 49 -2.17 -7.23 23.99
C SER A 49 -1.20 -6.66 25.02
N GLN A 50 -0.52 -7.51 25.77
CA GLN A 50 0.51 -7.10 26.74
C GLN A 50 1.81 -6.64 26.07
N ARG A 51 2.13 -7.19 24.89
CA ARG A 51 3.30 -6.81 24.08
C ARG A 51 3.05 -5.59 23.19
N ALA A 52 1.78 -5.17 23.04
CA ALA A 52 1.43 -3.98 22.28
C ALA A 52 1.99 -2.73 22.98
N SER A 53 2.90 -2.06 22.31
CA SER A 53 3.48 -0.79 22.79
C SER A 53 2.81 0.38 22.11
N LEU A 54 1.94 1.08 22.84
CA LEU A 54 1.31 2.31 22.37
C LEU A 54 2.34 3.42 22.12
N ASP A 55 3.44 3.42 22.87
CA ASP A 55 4.47 4.44 22.71
C ASP A 55 5.24 4.25 21.41
N ASN A 56 5.53 3.02 21.00
CA ASN A 56 6.10 2.74 19.69
C ASN A 56 5.14 3.17 18.55
N ALA A 57 3.84 2.98 18.72
CA ALA A 57 2.85 3.44 17.76
C ALA A 57 2.79 4.98 17.66
N LYS A 58 2.89 5.69 18.80
CA LYS A 58 2.96 7.16 18.82
C LYS A 58 4.23 7.67 18.13
N ILE A 59 5.38 7.03 18.38
CA ILE A 59 6.65 7.39 17.71
C ILE A 59 6.51 7.21 16.20
N LEU A 60 5.98 6.07 15.74
CA LEU A 60 5.77 5.81 14.32
C LEU A 60 4.81 6.83 13.69
N MET A 61 3.71 7.13 14.37
CA MET A 61 2.77 8.16 13.90
C MET A 61 3.43 9.53 13.81
N ARG A 62 4.24 9.91 14.81
CA ARG A 62 5.00 11.16 14.78
C ARG A 62 6.00 11.20 13.64
N ASP A 63 6.75 10.14 13.43
CA ASP A 63 7.71 10.00 12.35
C ASP A 63 7.04 10.12 10.95
N SER A 64 5.75 9.81 10.84
CA SER A 64 4.99 9.87 9.58
C SER A 64 4.68 11.31 9.10
N TYR A 65 4.61 12.28 10.01
CA TYR A 65 4.27 13.67 9.67
C TYR A 65 5.30 14.70 10.09
N SER A 66 6.32 14.29 10.87
CA SER A 66 7.38 15.19 11.34
C SER A 66 8.66 14.94 10.56
N TYR A 67 9.23 16.00 10.02
CA TYR A 67 10.60 15.93 9.51
C TYR A 67 11.61 16.05 10.67
N LYS A 68 12.82 15.59 10.41
CA LYS A 68 13.86 15.49 11.42
C LYS A 68 15.10 16.19 10.93
N VAL A 69 15.61 17.11 11.74
CA VAL A 69 16.93 17.67 11.51
C VAL A 69 17.89 17.03 12.49
N HIS A 70 18.97 16.48 11.98
CA HIS A 70 19.95 15.83 12.81
C HIS A 70 21.29 16.55 12.81
N VAL A 71 21.85 16.65 14.01
CA VAL A 71 23.22 17.07 14.25
C VAL A 71 24.02 15.81 14.54
N ALA A 72 25.01 15.54 13.71
CA ALA A 72 25.80 14.32 13.81
C ALA A 72 27.28 14.65 14.02
N ARG A 73 27.92 13.89 14.93
CA ARG A 73 29.37 13.87 15.10
C ARG A 73 29.92 12.51 14.69
N ASP A 74 30.90 12.49 13.80
CA ASP A 74 31.72 11.30 13.60
C ASP A 74 32.70 11.17 14.78
N ASN A 75 32.50 10.18 15.64
CA ASN A 75 33.30 10.00 16.86
C ASN A 75 34.76 9.56 16.58
N ARG A 76 35.13 9.31 15.31
CA ARG A 76 36.49 8.94 14.92
C ARG A 76 37.37 10.14 14.61
N ASN A 77 36.81 11.20 14.04
CA ASN A 77 37.53 12.40 13.59
C ASN A 77 36.99 13.69 14.23
N GLY A 78 35.87 13.63 14.98
CA GLY A 78 35.25 14.78 15.61
C GLY A 78 34.47 15.69 14.67
N GLU A 79 34.29 15.31 13.39
CA GLU A 79 33.62 16.12 12.39
C GLU A 79 32.11 16.25 12.69
N MET A 80 31.63 17.49 12.73
CA MET A 80 30.24 17.82 12.99
C MET A 80 29.50 18.11 11.68
N SER A 81 28.29 17.62 11.53
CA SER A 81 27.42 17.94 10.39
C SER A 81 25.99 18.17 10.83
N VAL A 82 25.35 19.17 10.25
CA VAL A 82 23.93 19.45 10.43
C VAL A 82 23.20 19.15 9.13
N LYS A 83 22.22 18.25 9.20
CA LYS A 83 21.51 17.75 8.01
C LYS A 83 20.03 17.60 8.32
N ILE A 84 19.20 17.81 7.31
CA ILE A 84 17.82 17.31 7.32
C ILE A 84 17.87 15.81 7.02
N GLU A 85 17.04 15.01 7.63
CA GLU A 85 17.13 13.56 7.66
C GLU A 85 17.39 12.92 6.28
N GLY A 86 18.30 11.98 6.27
CA GLY A 86 18.81 11.34 5.07
C GLY A 86 20.00 12.09 4.45
N GLU A 87 21.02 11.35 4.02
CA GLU A 87 22.23 11.95 3.42
C GLU A 87 21.94 12.70 2.10
N THR A 88 20.78 12.41 1.50
CA THR A 88 20.34 13.02 0.23
C THR A 88 19.39 14.21 0.40
N LYS A 89 18.83 14.42 1.62
CA LYS A 89 17.73 15.37 1.81
C LYS A 89 18.13 16.82 2.04
N GLY A 90 19.27 17.10 2.46
CA GLY A 90 19.74 18.47 2.61
C GLY A 90 20.80 18.59 3.67
N THR A 91 21.88 19.24 3.32
CA THR A 91 22.99 19.52 4.23
C THR A 91 23.12 21.04 4.34
N TYR A 92 23.16 21.55 5.55
CA TYR A 92 23.50 22.95 5.75
C TYR A 92 24.95 23.18 5.32
N LYS A 93 25.20 24.28 4.60
CA LYS A 93 26.55 24.58 4.13
C LYS A 93 27.50 24.69 5.35
N ASN A 94 28.74 24.26 5.17
CA ASN A 94 29.75 24.37 6.24
C ASN A 94 29.78 25.78 6.80
N GLY A 95 29.61 25.92 8.13
CA GLY A 95 29.58 27.22 8.83
C GLY A 95 28.19 27.87 8.93
N THR A 96 27.13 27.27 8.33
CA THR A 96 25.74 27.67 8.58
C THR A 96 25.08 26.64 9.46
N SER A 97 24.44 27.10 10.53
CA SER A 97 23.63 26.27 11.43
C SER A 97 22.29 26.93 11.68
N PRO A 98 21.22 26.19 11.91
CA PRO A 98 19.96 26.75 12.38
C PRO A 98 20.16 27.43 13.75
N GLU A 99 19.27 28.36 14.12
CA GLU A 99 19.36 29.14 15.37
C GLU A 99 19.44 28.27 16.65
N TRP A 100 18.86 27.07 16.60
CA TRP A 100 18.87 26.13 17.72
C TRP A 100 20.14 25.25 17.81
N VAL A 101 21.13 25.46 16.92
CA VAL A 101 22.43 24.78 16.94
C VAL A 101 23.55 25.83 17.05
N SER A 102 24.24 25.88 18.17
CA SER A 102 25.42 26.72 18.38
C SER A 102 26.67 25.89 18.11
N LEU A 103 27.33 26.16 16.99
CA LEU A 103 28.62 25.54 16.65
C LEU A 103 29.76 26.35 17.28
N GLY A 104 30.58 25.70 18.11
CA GLY A 104 31.72 26.35 18.79
C GLY A 104 32.71 25.31 19.30
N THR A 105 33.48 25.65 20.33
CA THR A 105 34.35 24.70 21.04
C THR A 105 33.56 23.55 21.65
N GLN A 106 32.33 23.82 22.07
CA GLN A 106 31.30 22.85 22.37
C GLN A 106 30.11 23.13 21.49
N THR A 107 29.57 22.09 20.83
CA THR A 107 28.36 22.24 20.06
C THR A 107 27.17 22.00 20.95
N VAL A 108 26.29 22.98 21.04
CA VAL A 108 25.06 22.94 21.84
C VAL A 108 23.87 22.83 20.91
N VAL A 109 23.01 21.87 21.18
CA VAL A 109 21.76 21.60 20.41
C VAL A 109 20.58 21.79 21.36
N ASP A 110 19.78 22.81 21.11
CA ASP A 110 18.53 23.05 21.82
C ASP A 110 17.38 22.32 21.17
N LEU A 111 16.79 21.37 21.90
CA LEU A 111 15.66 20.56 21.42
C LEU A 111 14.30 21.13 21.82
N GLU A 112 14.24 22.31 22.39
CA GLU A 112 13.08 22.94 23.04
C GLU A 112 12.72 22.38 24.43
N ASN A 113 11.88 23.10 25.16
CA ASN A 113 11.38 22.70 26.49
C ASN A 113 12.52 22.35 27.49
N GLU A 114 13.61 23.10 27.46
CA GLU A 114 14.79 22.90 28.33
C GLU A 114 15.56 21.57 28.06
N HIS A 115 15.28 20.90 26.96
CA HIS A 115 16.05 19.74 26.51
C HIS A 115 17.30 20.20 25.75
N ILE A 116 18.47 20.05 26.34
CA ILE A 116 19.71 20.51 25.77
C ILE A 116 20.71 19.36 25.62
N VAL A 117 21.24 19.19 24.40
CA VAL A 117 22.33 18.26 24.15
C VAL A 117 23.61 19.03 23.89
N THR A 118 24.64 18.72 24.64
CA THR A 118 25.96 19.35 24.50
C THR A 118 27.00 18.30 24.08
N PHE A 119 27.66 18.53 22.96
CA PHE A 119 28.79 17.74 22.52
C PHE A 119 30.09 18.32 23.10
N GLY A 120 30.74 17.57 24.00
CA GLY A 120 32.10 17.81 24.45
C GLY A 120 33.14 17.35 23.42
N GLU A 121 34.39 17.26 23.78
CA GLU A 121 35.46 16.80 22.86
C GLU A 121 35.28 15.33 22.50
N THR A 122 35.08 14.45 23.46
CA THR A 122 34.90 13.01 23.28
C THR A 122 33.54 12.52 23.73
N ASP A 123 32.89 13.21 24.65
CA ASP A 123 31.65 12.86 25.30
C ASP A 123 30.45 13.63 24.72
N VAL A 124 29.27 13.28 25.21
CA VAL A 124 28.02 13.96 24.97
C VAL A 124 27.18 13.97 26.24
N THR A 125 26.60 15.12 26.57
CA THR A 125 25.67 15.25 27.68
C THR A 125 24.29 15.61 27.17
N TYR A 126 23.26 15.07 27.81
CA TYR A 126 21.86 15.39 27.53
C TYR A 126 21.17 15.79 28.84
N ASP A 127 20.83 17.07 28.93
CA ASP A 127 20.05 17.60 30.04
C ASP A 127 18.57 17.38 29.79
N VAL A 128 17.94 16.53 30.60
CA VAL A 128 16.51 16.16 30.48
C VAL A 128 15.75 16.79 31.65
N PRO A 129 14.76 17.65 31.39
CA PRO A 129 13.97 18.30 32.43
C PRO A 129 13.30 17.29 33.37
N GLY A 130 13.41 17.52 34.67
CA GLY A 130 12.82 16.63 35.68
C GLY A 130 13.56 15.31 35.95
N PHE A 131 14.51 14.92 35.10
CA PHE A 131 15.32 13.71 35.27
C PHE A 131 16.79 14.02 35.59
N GLY A 132 17.36 15.03 34.98
CA GLY A 132 18.75 15.44 35.17
C GLY A 132 19.64 15.20 33.97
N ARG A 133 20.96 15.27 34.23
CA ARG A 133 21.99 15.17 33.17
C ARG A 133 22.42 13.74 32.92
N ILE A 134 22.21 13.27 31.68
CA ILE A 134 22.72 12.00 31.18
C ILE A 134 24.07 12.29 30.52
N TRP A 135 25.08 11.49 30.83
CA TRP A 135 26.40 11.57 30.22
C TRP A 135 26.70 10.28 29.46
N ALA A 136 27.27 10.41 28.27
CA ALA A 136 27.68 9.26 27.47
C ALA A 136 29.00 9.53 26.74
N GLU A 137 29.91 8.55 26.78
CA GLU A 137 31.19 8.61 26.09
C GLU A 137 31.35 7.41 25.15
N PRO A 138 31.42 7.64 23.82
CA PRO A 138 31.71 6.60 22.86
C PRO A 138 33.20 6.22 22.90
N SER A 139 33.49 4.94 23.07
CA SER A 139 34.85 4.41 23.10
C SER A 139 35.02 3.23 22.14
N ARG A 140 36.27 2.80 21.91
CA ARG A 140 36.55 1.59 21.09
C ARG A 140 35.94 0.33 21.68
N LYS A 141 35.66 0.30 22.98
CA LYS A 141 35.11 -0.86 23.72
C LYS A 141 33.60 -0.85 23.81
N GLY A 142 32.95 0.25 23.45
CA GLY A 142 31.50 0.45 23.52
C GLY A 142 31.14 1.88 23.89
N VAL A 143 29.96 2.07 24.46
CA VAL A 143 29.46 3.35 24.95
C VAL A 143 29.37 3.28 26.47
N GLU A 144 30.14 4.13 27.17
CA GLU A 144 30.05 4.32 28.61
C GLU A 144 28.93 5.32 28.89
N VAL A 145 28.07 5.02 29.86
CA VAL A 145 26.87 5.82 30.15
C VAL A 145 26.75 6.02 31.67
N SER A 146 26.52 7.25 32.08
CA SER A 146 26.12 7.62 33.43
C SER A 146 24.72 8.20 33.42
N LEU A 147 23.82 7.60 34.19
CA LEU A 147 22.42 7.99 34.30
C LEU A 147 22.13 8.49 35.71
N PRO A 148 21.32 9.56 35.87
CA PRO A 148 20.75 9.91 37.17
C PRO A 148 19.84 8.78 37.71
N ASP A 149 19.65 8.78 39.02
CA ASP A 149 18.67 7.90 39.67
C ASP A 149 17.24 8.45 39.44
N GLY A 150 16.34 7.58 39.03
CA GLY A 150 14.93 7.95 38.84
C GLY A 150 14.25 7.25 37.65
N GLU A 151 12.97 7.48 37.49
CA GLU A 151 12.19 6.98 36.36
C GLU A 151 12.34 7.95 35.17
N PHE A 152 12.83 7.40 34.06
CA PHE A 152 13.10 8.21 32.85
C PHE A 152 11.79 8.59 32.15
N PRO A 153 11.55 9.89 31.84
CA PRO A 153 10.34 10.35 31.17
C PRO A 153 10.41 10.11 29.64
N GLY A 154 10.53 8.87 29.21
CA GLY A 154 10.64 8.57 27.79
C GLY A 154 11.07 7.12 27.56
N THR A 155 11.69 6.87 26.41
CA THR A 155 12.22 5.55 26.07
C THR A 155 13.75 5.59 26.08
N LEU A 156 14.35 4.74 26.92
CA LEU A 156 15.79 4.58 27.03
C LEU A 156 16.15 3.14 26.66
N ASN A 157 16.92 2.99 25.59
CA ASN A 157 17.45 1.71 25.14
C ASN A 157 18.98 1.74 25.22
N GLN A 158 19.54 0.93 26.12
CA GLN A 158 20.98 0.83 26.31
C GLN A 158 21.47 -0.57 25.97
N SER A 159 22.53 -0.63 25.18
CA SER A 159 23.31 -1.83 24.93
C SER A 159 24.81 -1.51 25.01
N LYS A 160 25.66 -2.53 25.01
CA LYS A 160 27.13 -2.32 25.08
C LYS A 160 27.67 -1.37 24.02
N ASN A 161 27.08 -1.34 22.82
CA ASN A 161 27.60 -0.59 21.68
C ASN A 161 26.71 0.59 21.25
N ARG A 162 25.56 0.77 21.90
CA ARG A 162 24.58 1.78 21.51
C ARG A 162 23.75 2.24 22.71
N LEU A 163 23.63 3.55 22.83
CA LEU A 163 22.63 4.20 23.67
C LEU A 163 21.63 4.93 22.76
N THR A 164 20.36 4.77 23.00
CA THR A 164 19.30 5.52 22.34
C THR A 164 18.36 6.07 23.39
N ILE A 165 18.20 7.38 23.42
CA ILE A 165 17.30 8.13 24.28
C ILE A 165 16.29 8.81 23.41
N THR A 166 15.01 8.59 23.64
CA THR A 166 13.90 9.23 22.93
C THR A 166 13.03 9.94 23.93
N THR A 167 12.86 11.24 23.73
CA THR A 167 11.97 12.13 24.50
C THR A 167 10.93 12.76 23.58
N GLU A 168 10.05 13.56 24.12
CA GLU A 168 9.10 14.34 23.30
C GLU A 168 9.79 15.40 22.45
N ALA A 169 10.92 15.95 22.89
CA ALA A 169 11.67 16.99 22.19
C ALA A 169 12.55 16.43 21.05
N GLY A 170 13.05 15.19 21.19
CA GLY A 170 13.96 14.63 20.19
C GLY A 170 14.52 13.27 20.57
N ARG A 171 15.51 12.84 19.81
CA ARG A 171 16.20 11.57 20.00
C ARG A 171 17.71 11.78 20.00
N LEU A 172 18.40 11.25 21.01
CA LEU A 172 19.85 11.13 21.02
C LEU A 172 20.23 9.65 20.78
N THR A 173 21.08 9.41 19.81
CA THR A 173 21.67 8.09 19.57
C THR A 173 23.19 8.19 19.64
N VAL A 174 23.81 7.45 20.55
CA VAL A 174 25.25 7.37 20.69
C VAL A 174 25.70 5.96 20.32
N THR A 175 26.57 5.86 19.35
CA THR A 175 27.23 4.62 18.96
C THR A 175 28.74 4.81 19.03
N ARG A 176 29.50 3.72 18.94
CA ARG A 176 30.97 3.79 18.92
C ARG A 176 31.52 4.75 17.83
N ASN A 177 30.90 4.78 16.66
CA ASN A 177 31.42 5.51 15.52
C ASN A 177 30.76 6.87 15.30
N ARG A 178 29.52 7.06 15.79
CA ARG A 178 28.69 8.22 15.49
C ARG A 178 27.78 8.57 16.65
N THR A 179 27.67 9.85 16.93
CA THR A 179 26.67 10.42 17.85
C THR A 179 25.73 11.28 17.03
N GLU A 180 24.44 11.04 17.15
CA GLU A 180 23.39 11.72 16.36
C GLU A 180 22.29 12.24 17.30
N VAL A 181 21.92 13.48 17.10
CA VAL A 181 20.79 14.13 17.76
C VAL A 181 19.76 14.49 16.71
N PHE A 182 18.54 14.05 16.90
CA PHE A 182 17.41 14.37 16.04
C PHE A 182 16.47 15.32 16.76
N ARG A 183 16.20 16.47 16.14
CA ARG A 183 15.11 17.36 16.53
C ARG A 183 13.93 17.12 15.61
N TYR A 184 12.73 17.02 16.19
CA TYR A 184 11.50 16.80 15.45
C TYR A 184 10.78 18.11 15.19
N PHE A 185 10.34 18.31 13.94
CA PHE A 185 9.54 19.46 13.53
C PHE A 185 8.25 18.96 12.90
N SER A 186 7.16 19.72 13.09
CA SER A 186 5.89 19.38 12.44
C SER A 186 5.91 19.77 10.98
N GLY A 187 5.49 18.86 10.13
CA GLY A 187 5.34 19.07 8.69
C GLY A 187 6.34 18.30 7.84
N TRP A 188 6.17 18.41 6.54
CA TRP A 188 7.02 17.80 5.53
C TRP A 188 8.00 18.85 5.01
N GLU A 189 9.18 18.90 5.62
CA GLU A 189 10.22 19.87 5.26
C GLU A 189 10.70 19.65 3.82
N LEU A 190 11.01 20.75 3.15
CA LEU A 190 11.48 20.76 1.76
C LEU A 190 10.52 20.07 0.77
N PHE A 191 9.25 19.87 1.16
CA PHE A 191 8.26 19.23 0.28
C PHE A 191 8.07 20.04 -1.01
N PHE A 192 7.96 21.33 -0.91
CA PHE A 192 7.77 22.20 -2.08
C PHE A 192 9.11 22.59 -2.72
N PHE A 193 10.09 23.03 -1.92
CA PHE A 193 11.35 23.58 -2.41
C PHE A 193 12.52 23.09 -1.58
N THR A 194 13.64 22.79 -2.23
CA THR A 194 14.87 22.36 -1.56
C THR A 194 15.61 23.56 -0.94
N LEU A 195 16.59 23.31 -0.07
CA LEU A 195 17.43 24.38 0.53
C LEU A 195 18.16 25.24 -0.52
N GLU A 196 18.44 24.68 -1.69
CA GLU A 196 19.14 25.38 -2.79
C GLU A 196 18.17 26.19 -3.67
N SER A 197 16.87 26.00 -3.50
CA SER A 197 15.86 26.69 -4.31
C SER A 197 15.80 28.18 -3.98
N PRO A 198 15.70 29.05 -4.99
CA PRO A 198 15.45 30.47 -4.78
C PRO A 198 14.07 30.78 -4.18
N TYR A 199 13.19 29.79 -4.14
CA TYR A 199 11.83 29.89 -3.59
C TYR A 199 11.74 29.35 -2.16
N HIS A 200 12.83 28.78 -1.63
CA HIS A 200 12.90 28.33 -0.25
C HIS A 200 12.75 29.53 0.71
N ASN A 201 12.02 29.35 1.79
CA ASN A 201 11.70 30.37 2.79
C ASN A 201 10.86 31.58 2.31
N LEU A 202 10.34 31.57 1.09
CA LEU A 202 9.38 32.58 0.67
C LEU A 202 7.99 32.26 1.24
N SER A 203 7.26 33.32 1.61
CA SER A 203 5.86 33.18 1.99
C SER A 203 5.00 32.80 0.79
N TRP A 204 3.87 32.16 1.02
CA TRP A 204 2.93 31.80 -0.06
C TRP A 204 2.48 33.02 -0.90
N ASN A 205 2.32 34.17 -0.25
CA ASN A 205 1.95 35.40 -0.95
C ASN A 205 3.06 35.85 -1.93
N GLU A 206 4.31 35.73 -1.56
CA GLU A 206 5.46 36.06 -2.43
C GLU A 206 5.58 35.06 -3.59
N ILE A 207 5.36 33.76 -3.32
CA ILE A 207 5.36 32.71 -4.35
C ILE A 207 4.26 33.00 -5.39
N PHE A 208 3.04 33.29 -4.93
CA PHE A 208 1.94 33.64 -5.83
C PHE A 208 2.23 34.95 -6.59
N ALA A 209 2.75 35.98 -5.94
CA ALA A 209 3.13 37.21 -6.60
C ALA A 209 4.14 36.98 -7.72
N ARG A 210 5.18 36.19 -7.47
CA ARG A 210 6.19 35.82 -8.48
C ARG A 210 5.59 34.96 -9.60
N ALA A 211 4.68 34.05 -9.28
CA ALA A 211 3.99 33.24 -10.29
C ALA A 211 3.19 34.15 -11.27
N PHE A 212 2.53 35.19 -10.77
CA PHE A 212 1.82 36.18 -11.60
C PHE A 212 2.74 37.13 -12.38
N THR A 213 3.99 37.31 -11.92
CA THR A 213 4.99 38.14 -12.64
C THR A 213 5.77 37.39 -13.71
N GLY A 214 5.42 36.11 -13.97
CA GLY A 214 5.97 35.31 -15.07
C GLY A 214 6.91 34.18 -14.65
N GLU A 215 7.15 33.98 -13.34
CA GLU A 215 8.00 32.91 -12.83
C GLU A 215 7.24 31.57 -12.60
N ALA A 216 5.95 31.49 -12.94
CA ALA A 216 5.13 30.30 -12.66
C ALA A 216 5.73 28.98 -13.19
N VAL A 217 6.32 29.01 -14.38
CA VAL A 217 6.95 27.84 -14.99
C VAL A 217 8.20 27.42 -14.23
N GLN A 218 9.02 28.37 -13.80
CA GLN A 218 10.23 28.11 -13.00
C GLN A 218 9.88 27.53 -11.63
N ILE A 219 8.90 28.09 -10.94
CA ILE A 219 8.38 27.63 -9.66
C ILE A 219 7.87 26.20 -9.80
N LEU A 220 7.05 25.93 -10.82
CA LEU A 220 6.52 24.59 -11.07
C LEU A 220 7.64 23.58 -11.42
N ASN A 221 8.61 24.02 -12.23
CA ASN A 221 9.74 23.17 -12.60
C ASN A 221 10.63 22.84 -11.40
N ASP A 222 10.84 23.77 -10.50
CA ASP A 222 11.63 23.57 -9.29
C ASP A 222 10.93 22.61 -8.32
N PHE A 223 9.61 22.79 -8.11
CA PHE A 223 8.77 21.84 -7.38
C PHE A 223 8.85 20.45 -8.00
N TRP A 224 8.65 20.35 -9.33
CA TRP A 224 8.56 19.07 -10.02
C TRP A 224 9.88 18.29 -10.03
N ASN A 225 11.01 18.99 -10.07
CA ASN A 225 12.36 18.43 -10.02
C ASN A 225 12.97 18.38 -8.62
N ASN A 226 12.15 18.54 -7.58
CA ASN A 226 12.60 18.44 -6.20
C ASN A 226 13.30 17.08 -5.99
N ARG A 227 14.59 17.14 -5.65
CA ARG A 227 15.43 15.94 -5.49
C ARG A 227 15.12 15.15 -4.24
N MET A 228 14.48 15.77 -3.26
CA MET A 228 14.17 15.14 -1.99
C MET A 228 12.91 14.29 -2.07
N TRP A 229 11.80 14.92 -2.47
CA TRP A 229 10.50 14.27 -2.55
C TRP A 229 10.26 13.58 -3.90
N ARG A 230 11.13 13.87 -4.89
CA ARG A 230 11.14 13.18 -6.20
C ARG A 230 9.76 13.15 -6.86
N HIS A 231 9.02 14.27 -6.83
CA HIS A 231 7.63 14.34 -7.32
C HIS A 231 7.47 13.81 -8.74
N LYS A 232 8.44 14.09 -9.60
CA LYS A 232 8.46 13.58 -10.98
C LYS A 232 8.55 12.06 -11.03
N ASP A 233 9.46 11.46 -10.24
CA ASP A 233 9.64 10.01 -10.21
C ASP A 233 8.43 9.33 -9.61
N VAL A 234 7.84 9.92 -8.58
CA VAL A 234 6.62 9.43 -7.93
C VAL A 234 5.43 9.43 -8.90
N ALA A 235 5.24 10.54 -9.63
CA ALA A 235 4.17 10.61 -10.64
C ALA A 235 4.38 9.59 -11.77
N TRP A 236 5.64 9.39 -12.20
CA TRP A 236 5.97 8.36 -13.16
C TRP A 236 5.67 6.96 -12.61
N ALA A 237 6.04 6.69 -11.38
CA ALA A 237 5.79 5.41 -10.71
C ALA A 237 4.29 5.11 -10.53
N ILE A 238 3.46 6.14 -10.26
CA ILE A 238 1.99 6.02 -10.29
C ILE A 238 1.51 5.64 -11.69
N GLY A 239 2.01 6.33 -12.72
CA GLY A 239 1.71 6.02 -14.12
C GLY A 239 2.08 4.58 -14.50
N GLU A 240 3.24 4.10 -14.08
CA GLU A 240 3.65 2.70 -14.27
C GLU A 240 2.70 1.71 -13.59
N THR A 241 2.26 2.00 -12.37
CA THR A 241 1.32 1.14 -11.63
C THR A 241 -0.03 1.04 -12.36
N ILE A 242 -0.56 2.17 -12.82
CA ILE A 242 -1.80 2.20 -13.61
C ILE A 242 -1.62 1.45 -14.94
N LEU A 243 -0.48 1.65 -15.62
CA LEU A 243 -0.16 0.96 -16.86
C LEU A 243 -0.04 -0.55 -16.68
N MET A 244 0.58 -1.02 -15.58
CA MET A 244 0.62 -2.44 -15.23
C MET A 244 -0.78 -3.04 -15.10
N ALA A 245 -1.66 -2.37 -14.34
CA ALA A 245 -3.03 -2.78 -14.18
C ALA A 245 -3.79 -2.77 -15.51
N PHE A 246 -3.61 -1.73 -16.31
CA PHE A 246 -4.27 -1.58 -17.61
C PHE A 246 -3.86 -2.70 -18.57
N VAL A 247 -2.56 -2.86 -18.81
CA VAL A 247 -2.05 -3.88 -19.75
C VAL A 247 -2.41 -5.29 -19.28
N GLY A 248 -2.31 -5.55 -17.97
CA GLY A 248 -2.68 -6.83 -17.40
C GLY A 248 -4.16 -7.15 -17.59
N THR A 249 -5.03 -6.24 -17.17
CA THR A 249 -6.49 -6.46 -17.19
C THR A 249 -7.05 -6.50 -18.62
N PHE A 250 -6.76 -5.47 -19.41
CA PHE A 250 -7.28 -5.40 -20.78
C PHE A 250 -6.63 -6.46 -21.69
N GLY A 251 -5.34 -6.74 -21.51
CA GLY A 251 -4.66 -7.83 -22.20
C GLY A 251 -5.25 -9.21 -21.83
N GLY A 252 -5.50 -9.44 -20.55
CA GLY A 252 -6.15 -10.65 -20.06
C GLY A 252 -7.57 -10.82 -20.63
N ALA A 253 -8.37 -9.75 -20.63
CA ALA A 253 -9.71 -9.74 -21.21
C ALA A 253 -9.71 -10.02 -22.71
N LEU A 254 -8.76 -9.41 -23.45
CA LEU A 254 -8.62 -9.61 -24.88
C LEU A 254 -8.29 -11.08 -25.23
N ILE A 255 -7.41 -11.71 -24.47
CA ILE A 255 -7.07 -13.13 -24.65
C ILE A 255 -8.23 -14.03 -24.18
N ALA A 256 -8.85 -13.69 -23.06
CA ALA A 256 -9.94 -14.48 -22.49
C ALA A 256 -11.17 -14.51 -23.38
N LEU A 257 -11.48 -13.44 -24.11
CA LEU A 257 -12.70 -13.34 -24.91
C LEU A 257 -12.84 -14.46 -25.97
N PRO A 258 -11.90 -14.71 -26.87
CA PRO A 258 -11.99 -15.83 -27.82
C PRO A 258 -11.99 -17.19 -27.13
N LEU A 259 -11.22 -17.35 -26.05
CA LEU A 259 -11.17 -18.58 -25.30
C LEU A 259 -12.48 -18.89 -24.55
N ALA A 260 -13.21 -17.84 -24.13
CA ALA A 260 -14.51 -17.97 -23.49
C ALA A 260 -15.58 -18.55 -24.44
N PHE A 261 -15.53 -18.20 -25.73
CA PHE A 261 -16.41 -18.84 -26.73
C PHE A 261 -16.15 -20.36 -26.84
N LEU A 262 -14.92 -20.80 -26.72
CA LEU A 262 -14.57 -22.24 -26.70
C LEU A 262 -15.01 -22.93 -25.40
N ALA A 263 -15.12 -22.19 -24.31
CA ALA A 263 -15.53 -22.71 -23.00
C ALA A 263 -17.04 -22.68 -22.77
N ALA A 264 -17.78 -21.82 -23.47
CA ALA A 264 -19.22 -21.65 -23.33
C ALA A 264 -20.01 -22.83 -23.92
N LYS A 265 -21.05 -23.31 -23.19
CA LYS A 265 -21.85 -24.48 -23.58
C LYS A 265 -22.58 -24.29 -24.93
N ASN A 266 -23.02 -23.08 -25.18
CA ASN A 266 -23.83 -22.73 -26.36
C ASN A 266 -23.00 -22.57 -27.63
N PHE A 267 -21.69 -22.34 -27.51
CA PHE A 267 -20.81 -21.93 -28.63
C PHE A 267 -19.69 -22.96 -28.89
N SER A 268 -19.32 -23.77 -27.88
CA SER A 268 -18.23 -24.72 -28.03
C SER A 268 -18.57 -25.85 -29.01
N PRO A 269 -17.68 -26.13 -29.97
CA PRO A 269 -17.93 -27.15 -30.98
C PRO A 269 -17.93 -28.58 -30.40
N PHE A 270 -17.13 -28.86 -29.37
CA PHE A 270 -16.95 -30.18 -28.77
C PHE A 270 -16.95 -30.12 -27.24
N LYS A 271 -17.62 -31.12 -26.62
CA LYS A 271 -17.65 -31.23 -25.14
C LYS A 271 -16.25 -31.35 -24.52
N ALA A 272 -15.32 -32.01 -25.21
CA ALA A 272 -13.94 -32.16 -24.75
C ALA A 272 -13.19 -30.80 -24.71
N VAL A 273 -13.31 -29.99 -25.77
CA VAL A 273 -12.70 -28.65 -25.82
C VAL A 273 -13.23 -27.77 -24.69
N ARG A 274 -14.55 -27.77 -24.50
CA ARG A 274 -15.18 -27.02 -23.40
C ARG A 274 -14.64 -27.46 -22.04
N PHE A 275 -14.59 -28.78 -21.80
CA PHE A 275 -14.10 -29.32 -20.53
C PHE A 275 -12.65 -28.88 -20.29
N PHE A 276 -11.79 -28.97 -21.30
CA PHE A 276 -10.36 -28.62 -21.17
C PHE A 276 -10.16 -27.13 -20.93
N MET A 277 -10.87 -26.26 -21.67
CA MET A 277 -10.79 -24.81 -21.48
C MET A 277 -11.23 -24.40 -20.06
N ARG A 278 -12.33 -24.97 -19.55
CA ARG A 278 -12.76 -24.71 -18.18
C ARG A 278 -11.76 -25.16 -17.13
N ARG A 279 -11.09 -26.31 -17.32
CA ARG A 279 -10.04 -26.76 -16.39
C ARG A 279 -8.82 -25.85 -16.44
N ILE A 280 -8.45 -25.36 -17.60
CA ILE A 280 -7.37 -24.36 -17.73
C ILE A 280 -7.72 -23.08 -16.96
N PHE A 281 -8.92 -22.55 -17.15
CA PHE A 281 -9.35 -21.35 -16.41
C PHE A 281 -9.42 -21.59 -14.91
N ASP A 282 -9.97 -22.72 -14.47
CA ASP A 282 -10.05 -23.08 -13.06
C ASP A 282 -8.64 -23.21 -12.43
N PHE A 283 -7.67 -23.75 -13.17
CA PHE A 283 -6.27 -23.84 -12.74
C PHE A 283 -5.60 -22.47 -12.65
N ILE A 284 -5.68 -21.66 -13.71
CA ILE A 284 -5.02 -20.35 -13.76
C ILE A 284 -5.56 -19.43 -12.66
N ARG A 285 -6.89 -19.33 -12.49
CA ARG A 285 -7.49 -18.48 -11.45
C ARG A 285 -7.31 -19.05 -10.04
N GLY A 286 -7.00 -20.32 -9.89
CA GLY A 286 -6.72 -20.95 -8.60
C GLY A 286 -5.34 -20.59 -8.04
N VAL A 287 -4.46 -20.01 -8.87
CA VAL A 287 -3.13 -19.54 -8.47
C VAL A 287 -3.18 -18.03 -8.32
N ASP A 288 -2.73 -17.54 -7.15
CA ASP A 288 -2.70 -16.11 -6.89
C ASP A 288 -1.70 -15.38 -7.80
N ALA A 289 -2.03 -14.14 -8.20
CA ALA A 289 -1.19 -13.31 -9.05
C ALA A 289 0.22 -13.11 -8.49
N LEU A 290 0.39 -13.09 -7.16
CA LEU A 290 1.69 -12.96 -6.52
C LEU A 290 2.61 -14.15 -6.81
N ILE A 291 2.07 -15.35 -6.92
CA ILE A 291 2.85 -16.56 -7.25
C ILE A 291 3.37 -16.46 -8.68
N PHE A 292 2.50 -16.10 -9.64
CA PHE A 292 2.93 -15.84 -11.01
C PHE A 292 3.96 -14.72 -11.07
N THR A 293 3.78 -13.65 -10.29
CA THR A 293 4.71 -12.54 -10.17
C THR A 293 6.11 -13.01 -9.79
N ILE A 294 6.24 -13.81 -8.75
CA ILE A 294 7.54 -14.34 -8.29
C ILE A 294 8.18 -15.25 -9.36
N MET A 295 7.38 -16.12 -9.97
CA MET A 295 7.89 -17.02 -11.03
C MET A 295 8.38 -16.24 -12.25
N LEU A 296 7.59 -15.27 -12.71
CA LEU A 296 7.94 -14.45 -13.88
C LEU A 296 9.11 -13.52 -13.59
N ALA A 297 9.20 -12.96 -12.39
CA ALA A 297 10.34 -12.13 -11.98
C ALA A 297 11.66 -12.93 -11.98
N ARG A 298 11.59 -14.21 -11.65
CA ARG A 298 12.76 -15.10 -11.74
C ARG A 298 13.11 -15.48 -13.18
N ALA A 299 12.13 -15.58 -14.08
CA ALA A 299 12.31 -16.00 -15.46
C ALA A 299 12.73 -14.84 -16.38
N PHE A 300 12.10 -13.68 -16.24
CA PHE A 300 12.27 -12.52 -17.13
C PHE A 300 13.00 -11.34 -16.47
N GLY A 301 13.28 -11.43 -15.17
CA GLY A 301 13.81 -10.33 -14.38
C GLY A 301 12.70 -9.46 -13.74
N PRO A 302 13.09 -8.68 -12.72
CA PRO A 302 12.17 -7.75 -12.07
C PRO A 302 11.85 -6.56 -12.98
N GLY A 303 10.61 -6.06 -12.91
CA GLY A 303 10.19 -4.87 -13.67
C GLY A 303 8.67 -4.76 -13.81
N PRO A 304 8.16 -3.58 -14.22
CA PRO A 304 6.72 -3.34 -14.36
C PRO A 304 6.04 -4.29 -15.34
N MET A 305 6.72 -4.65 -16.43
CA MET A 305 6.16 -5.55 -17.44
C MET A 305 5.92 -6.96 -16.89
N THR A 306 6.80 -7.43 -16.01
CA THR A 306 6.64 -8.72 -15.34
C THR A 306 5.41 -8.75 -14.45
N GLY A 307 5.13 -7.65 -13.74
CA GLY A 307 3.90 -7.48 -12.96
C GLY A 307 2.64 -7.46 -13.84
N ALA A 308 2.68 -6.73 -14.95
CA ALA A 308 1.59 -6.71 -15.92
C ALA A 308 1.28 -8.10 -16.50
N LEU A 309 2.31 -8.90 -16.82
CA LEU A 309 2.15 -10.27 -17.30
C LEU A 309 1.53 -11.18 -16.25
N ALA A 310 1.88 -11.03 -14.98
CA ALA A 310 1.27 -11.80 -13.89
C ALA A 310 -0.23 -11.54 -13.79
N ILE A 311 -0.64 -10.27 -13.84
CA ILE A 311 -2.06 -9.86 -13.85
C ILE A 311 -2.75 -10.43 -15.11
N LEU A 312 -2.12 -10.28 -16.28
CA LEU A 312 -2.65 -10.76 -17.55
C LEU A 312 -2.98 -12.26 -17.52
N ILE A 313 -2.06 -13.08 -17.02
CA ILE A 313 -2.28 -14.53 -16.90
C ILE A 313 -3.45 -14.82 -15.96
N THR A 314 -3.45 -14.25 -14.77
CA THR A 314 -4.48 -14.49 -13.76
C THR A 314 -5.85 -14.04 -14.25
N ASP A 315 -5.92 -12.88 -14.87
CA ASP A 315 -7.15 -12.32 -15.40
C ASP A 315 -7.65 -13.08 -16.63
N THR A 316 -6.77 -13.63 -17.45
CA THR A 316 -7.18 -14.53 -18.55
C THR A 316 -7.99 -15.73 -18.00
N GLY A 317 -7.58 -16.32 -16.90
CA GLY A 317 -8.31 -17.40 -16.26
C GLY A 317 -9.67 -16.93 -15.69
N THR A 318 -9.66 -15.79 -15.00
CA THR A 318 -10.85 -15.22 -14.36
C THR A 318 -11.87 -14.76 -15.38
N PHE A 319 -11.47 -13.96 -16.37
CA PHE A 319 -12.34 -13.49 -17.45
C PHE A 319 -12.80 -14.63 -18.35
N GLY A 320 -11.93 -15.61 -18.63
CA GLY A 320 -12.31 -16.78 -19.41
C GLY A 320 -13.52 -17.51 -18.83
N LYS A 321 -13.56 -17.64 -17.52
CA LYS A 321 -14.70 -18.21 -16.82
C LYS A 321 -15.91 -17.28 -16.81
N LEU A 322 -15.75 -16.03 -16.36
CA LEU A 322 -16.84 -15.04 -16.26
C LEU A 322 -17.48 -14.78 -17.62
N PHE A 323 -16.68 -14.61 -18.67
CA PHE A 323 -17.19 -14.37 -20.02
C PHE A 323 -17.89 -15.61 -20.58
N SER A 324 -17.40 -16.82 -20.30
CA SER A 324 -18.09 -18.05 -20.71
C SER A 324 -19.46 -18.19 -20.03
N GLU A 325 -19.58 -17.82 -18.76
CA GLU A 325 -20.84 -17.79 -18.03
C GLU A 325 -21.79 -16.71 -18.59
N THR A 326 -21.27 -15.52 -18.91
CA THR A 326 -22.05 -14.46 -19.57
C THR A 326 -22.58 -14.90 -20.93
N LEU A 327 -21.74 -15.57 -21.74
CA LEU A 327 -22.14 -16.13 -23.04
C LEU A 327 -23.19 -17.24 -22.90
N GLU A 328 -23.20 -18.02 -21.84
CA GLU A 328 -24.19 -19.06 -21.60
C GLU A 328 -25.59 -18.50 -21.21
N ASN A 329 -25.62 -17.27 -20.68
CA ASN A 329 -26.84 -16.58 -20.23
C ASN A 329 -27.47 -15.67 -21.29
N VAL A 330 -27.03 -15.75 -22.55
CA VAL A 330 -27.58 -14.95 -23.66
C VAL A 330 -29.01 -15.38 -23.98
N ASP A 331 -29.90 -14.41 -24.25
CA ASP A 331 -31.28 -14.71 -24.68
C ASP A 331 -31.31 -15.30 -26.10
N ASN A 332 -31.69 -16.53 -26.19
CA ASN A 332 -31.79 -17.26 -27.46
C ASN A 332 -32.85 -16.67 -28.40
N LYS A 333 -33.90 -16.01 -27.90
CA LYS A 333 -34.96 -15.41 -28.74
C LYS A 333 -34.40 -14.31 -29.66
N GLN A 334 -33.46 -13.50 -29.14
CA GLN A 334 -32.81 -12.48 -29.95
C GLN A 334 -31.92 -13.09 -31.04
N ILE A 335 -31.23 -14.20 -30.74
CA ILE A 335 -30.42 -14.94 -31.73
C ILE A 335 -31.32 -15.52 -32.81
N GLU A 336 -32.46 -16.12 -32.42
CA GLU A 336 -33.45 -16.69 -33.34
C GLU A 336 -34.09 -15.59 -34.22
N GLY A 337 -34.36 -14.40 -33.67
CA GLY A 337 -34.83 -13.25 -34.43
C GLY A 337 -33.83 -12.84 -35.52
N VAL A 338 -32.53 -12.76 -35.22
CA VAL A 338 -31.50 -12.48 -36.25
C VAL A 338 -31.39 -13.64 -37.25
N LYS A 339 -31.52 -14.89 -36.81
CA LYS A 339 -31.49 -16.04 -37.69
C LYS A 339 -32.66 -16.08 -38.67
N SER A 340 -33.85 -15.62 -38.26
CA SER A 340 -35.06 -15.59 -39.13
C SER A 340 -34.91 -14.65 -40.33
N THR A 341 -33.95 -13.68 -40.27
CA THR A 341 -33.60 -12.81 -41.41
C THR A 341 -32.69 -13.45 -42.46
N GLY A 342 -32.35 -14.77 -42.28
CA GLY A 342 -31.40 -15.47 -43.14
C GLY A 342 -29.93 -15.28 -42.78
N ALA A 343 -29.64 -14.69 -41.62
CA ALA A 343 -28.27 -14.42 -41.18
C ALA A 343 -27.48 -15.72 -40.92
N HIS A 344 -26.27 -15.81 -41.44
CA HIS A 344 -25.36 -16.93 -41.14
C HIS A 344 -24.73 -16.82 -39.75
N LYS A 345 -24.07 -17.85 -39.23
CA LYS A 345 -23.61 -17.96 -37.84
C LYS A 345 -22.78 -16.75 -37.36
N LEU A 346 -21.88 -16.24 -38.20
CA LEU A 346 -21.03 -15.10 -37.81
C LEU A 346 -21.86 -13.82 -37.61
N GLN A 347 -22.88 -13.61 -38.46
CA GLN A 347 -23.82 -12.49 -38.32
C GLN A 347 -24.71 -12.63 -37.10
N GLN A 348 -25.15 -13.87 -36.77
CA GLN A 348 -25.90 -14.13 -35.55
C GLN A 348 -25.05 -13.80 -34.30
N TYR A 349 -23.76 -14.12 -34.30
CA TYR A 349 -22.88 -13.73 -33.21
C TYR A 349 -22.68 -12.22 -33.12
N ARG A 350 -22.45 -11.56 -34.26
CA ARG A 350 -22.21 -10.12 -34.30
C ARG A 350 -23.45 -9.30 -33.93
N PHE A 351 -24.63 -9.66 -34.35
CA PHE A 351 -25.85 -8.87 -34.18
C PHE A 351 -26.79 -9.41 -33.09
N GLY A 352 -26.72 -10.69 -32.76
CA GLY A 352 -27.56 -11.32 -31.74
C GLY A 352 -26.87 -11.57 -30.41
N VAL A 353 -25.54 -11.83 -30.39
CA VAL A 353 -24.82 -12.19 -29.16
C VAL A 353 -24.00 -11.00 -28.61
N LEU A 354 -23.12 -10.44 -29.43
CA LEU A 354 -22.19 -9.39 -28.96
C LEU A 354 -22.91 -8.18 -28.34
N PRO A 355 -24.03 -7.64 -28.88
CA PRO A 355 -24.70 -6.51 -28.26
C PRO A 355 -25.20 -6.80 -26.83
N GLN A 356 -25.62 -8.06 -26.56
CA GLN A 356 -26.10 -8.45 -25.23
C GLN A 356 -24.97 -8.59 -24.22
N VAL A 357 -23.83 -9.15 -24.63
CA VAL A 357 -22.73 -9.46 -23.69
C VAL A 357 -21.74 -8.32 -23.50
N THR A 358 -21.60 -7.42 -24.48
CA THR A 358 -20.62 -6.32 -24.45
C THR A 358 -20.74 -5.42 -23.21
N PRO A 359 -21.95 -4.95 -22.82
CA PRO A 359 -22.09 -4.09 -21.63
C PRO A 359 -21.65 -4.82 -20.35
N VAL A 360 -21.99 -6.11 -20.24
CA VAL A 360 -21.64 -6.94 -19.08
C VAL A 360 -20.12 -7.18 -19.04
N ILE A 361 -19.53 -7.56 -20.16
CA ILE A 361 -18.08 -7.80 -20.30
C ILE A 361 -17.30 -6.53 -19.96
N LEU A 362 -17.69 -5.37 -20.54
CA LEU A 362 -17.04 -4.10 -20.26
C LEU A 362 -17.15 -3.71 -18.77
N SER A 363 -18.32 -3.93 -18.17
CA SER A 363 -18.54 -3.67 -16.75
C SER A 363 -17.61 -4.54 -15.88
N LEU A 364 -17.45 -5.81 -16.22
CA LEU A 364 -16.53 -6.72 -15.53
C LEU A 364 -15.07 -6.29 -15.71
N VAL A 365 -14.65 -5.97 -16.92
CA VAL A 365 -13.28 -5.50 -17.19
C VAL A 365 -12.95 -4.22 -16.42
N LEU A 366 -13.86 -3.26 -16.37
CA LEU A 366 -13.67 -2.02 -15.62
C LEU A 366 -13.59 -2.29 -14.10
N TYR A 367 -14.42 -3.19 -13.58
CA TYR A 367 -14.37 -3.60 -12.18
C TYR A 367 -13.02 -4.25 -11.81
N TYR A 368 -12.54 -5.16 -12.66
CA TYR A 368 -11.23 -5.79 -12.43
C TYR A 368 -10.08 -4.82 -12.63
N PHE A 369 -10.17 -3.88 -13.55
CA PHE A 369 -9.16 -2.84 -13.75
C PHE A 369 -8.98 -1.98 -12.48
N GLU A 370 -10.08 -1.55 -11.86
CA GLU A 370 -10.05 -0.85 -10.58
C GLU A 370 -9.40 -1.72 -9.49
N SER A 371 -9.84 -2.95 -9.33
CA SER A 371 -9.28 -3.89 -8.35
C SER A 371 -7.79 -4.17 -8.60
N ASN A 372 -7.39 -4.34 -9.84
CA ASN A 372 -6.02 -4.62 -10.25
C ASN A 372 -5.10 -3.41 -10.10
N THR A 373 -5.60 -2.17 -10.14
CA THR A 373 -4.80 -0.99 -9.83
C THR A 373 -4.27 -1.04 -8.39
N ARG A 374 -5.08 -1.53 -7.46
CA ARG A 374 -4.67 -1.76 -6.07
C ARG A 374 -3.69 -2.94 -5.96
N SER A 375 -4.01 -4.05 -6.61
CA SER A 375 -3.13 -5.24 -6.62
C SER A 375 -1.79 -4.96 -7.29
N ALA A 376 -1.75 -4.13 -8.34
CA ALA A 376 -0.54 -3.72 -9.04
C ALA A 376 0.45 -2.97 -8.12
N THR A 377 -0.03 -2.25 -7.10
CA THR A 377 0.84 -1.63 -6.09
C THR A 377 1.61 -2.68 -5.31
N ILE A 378 0.94 -3.75 -4.86
CA ILE A 378 1.58 -4.85 -4.11
C ILE A 378 2.50 -5.65 -5.03
N ILE A 379 2.06 -5.95 -6.24
CA ILE A 379 2.84 -6.65 -7.26
C ILE A 379 4.10 -5.83 -7.58
N GLY A 380 3.98 -4.52 -7.76
CA GLY A 380 5.08 -3.59 -8.03
C GLY A 380 6.13 -3.58 -6.91
N ALA A 381 5.72 -3.71 -5.66
CA ALA A 381 6.61 -3.84 -4.51
C ALA A 381 7.50 -5.11 -4.61
N ILE A 382 6.99 -6.18 -5.20
CA ILE A 382 7.69 -7.46 -5.37
C ILE A 382 8.51 -7.48 -6.67
N THR A 383 7.95 -6.97 -7.77
CA THR A 383 8.60 -6.98 -9.09
C THR A 383 9.61 -5.87 -9.29
N GLY A 384 9.64 -4.89 -8.42
CA GLY A 384 10.55 -3.76 -8.55
C GLY A 384 10.08 -2.72 -9.58
N GLY A 385 8.78 -2.37 -9.59
CA GLY A 385 8.20 -1.34 -10.46
C GLY A 385 7.08 -0.54 -9.82
N GLY A 386 6.80 0.63 -10.39
CA GLY A 386 5.72 1.49 -9.94
C GLY A 386 5.88 2.05 -8.53
N ILE A 387 4.79 2.63 -8.00
CA ILE A 387 4.79 3.27 -6.67
C ILE A 387 4.99 2.26 -5.53
N GLY A 388 4.67 0.98 -5.75
CA GLY A 388 4.91 -0.08 -4.79
C GLY A 388 6.40 -0.30 -4.50
N LEU A 389 7.26 -0.19 -5.50
CA LEU A 389 8.72 -0.25 -5.33
C LEU A 389 9.21 0.91 -4.45
N MET A 390 8.78 2.15 -4.75
CA MET A 390 9.18 3.33 -3.99
C MET A 390 8.75 3.22 -2.52
N LEU A 391 7.51 2.78 -2.28
CA LEU A 391 6.99 2.52 -0.93
C LEU A 391 7.86 1.49 -0.19
N THR A 392 8.18 0.37 -0.84
CA THR A 392 8.99 -0.68 -0.22
C THR A 392 10.41 -0.21 0.08
N GLN A 393 11.02 0.55 -0.82
CA GLN A 393 12.34 1.13 -0.60
C GLN A 393 12.35 2.08 0.60
N ALA A 394 11.38 2.99 0.71
CA ALA A 394 11.25 3.90 1.84
C ALA A 394 11.00 3.14 3.17
N MET A 395 10.20 2.07 3.15
CA MET A 395 9.96 1.24 4.33
C MET A 395 11.20 0.45 4.79
N ILE A 396 12.04 -0.02 3.87
CA ILE A 396 13.24 -0.81 4.20
C ILE A 396 14.29 0.07 4.89
N THR A 397 14.40 1.34 4.53
CA THR A 397 15.33 2.27 5.17
C THR A 397 15.01 2.51 6.65
N GLN A 398 13.73 2.37 7.04
CA GLN A 398 13.20 2.63 8.38
C GLN A 398 13.52 4.04 8.92
N LYS A 399 13.89 4.96 8.04
CA LYS A 399 14.26 6.33 8.39
C LYS A 399 13.27 7.36 7.82
N ASP A 400 12.73 7.07 6.66
CA ASP A 400 11.96 8.03 5.84
C ASP A 400 10.46 7.77 5.93
N TRP A 401 9.91 7.75 7.15
CA TRP A 401 8.48 7.48 7.38
C TRP A 401 7.56 8.57 6.84
N GLU A 402 8.04 9.80 6.72
CA GLU A 402 7.33 10.89 6.05
C GLU A 402 7.16 10.61 4.55
N GLU A 403 8.17 10.04 3.87
CA GLU A 403 8.04 9.60 2.48
C GLU A 403 7.08 8.41 2.34
N VAL A 404 7.13 7.46 3.28
CA VAL A 404 6.17 6.35 3.35
C VAL A 404 4.74 6.89 3.42
N SER A 405 4.49 7.88 4.28
CA SER A 405 3.17 8.52 4.42
C SER A 405 2.74 9.23 3.14
N TYR A 406 3.65 9.93 2.49
CA TYR A 406 3.41 10.58 1.19
C TYR A 406 2.98 9.56 0.14
N TYR A 407 3.72 8.44 0.00
CA TYR A 407 3.38 7.40 -0.97
C TYR A 407 2.04 6.71 -0.65
N ILE A 408 1.77 6.44 0.63
CA ILE A 408 0.48 5.88 1.05
C ILE A 408 -0.68 6.81 0.68
N ILE A 409 -0.56 8.11 0.95
CA ILE A 409 -1.60 9.10 0.59
C ILE A 409 -1.82 9.10 -0.92
N LEU A 410 -0.75 9.12 -1.71
CA LEU A 410 -0.85 9.10 -3.16
C LEU A 410 -1.46 7.81 -3.71
N ILE A 411 -1.13 6.66 -3.12
CA ILE A 411 -1.76 5.37 -3.48
C ILE A 411 -3.25 5.42 -3.20
N ILE A 412 -3.67 5.93 -2.05
CA ILE A 412 -5.09 6.07 -1.70
C ILE A 412 -5.79 7.00 -2.70
N LEU A 413 -5.20 8.15 -3.01
CA LEU A 413 -5.75 9.09 -3.99
C LEU A 413 -5.83 8.48 -5.39
N MET A 414 -4.81 7.74 -5.82
CA MET A 414 -4.81 7.01 -7.09
C MET A 414 -5.95 6.00 -7.16
N VAL A 415 -6.13 5.18 -6.11
CA VAL A 415 -7.21 4.18 -6.05
C VAL A 415 -8.57 4.85 -6.06
N MET A 416 -8.78 5.91 -5.28
CA MET A 416 -10.03 6.68 -5.28
C MET A 416 -10.34 7.30 -6.65
N LEU A 417 -9.33 7.84 -7.33
CA LEU A 417 -9.47 8.38 -8.67
C LEU A 417 -9.88 7.30 -9.67
N MET A 418 -9.24 6.14 -9.59
CA MET A 418 -9.54 5.00 -10.48
C MET A 418 -10.94 4.44 -10.25
N ASP A 419 -11.38 4.34 -8.99
CA ASP A 419 -12.74 3.95 -8.62
C ASP A 419 -13.77 4.94 -9.18
N TRP A 420 -13.53 6.24 -9.01
CA TRP A 420 -14.40 7.28 -9.56
C TRP A 420 -14.49 7.21 -11.08
N VAL A 421 -13.36 7.11 -11.79
CA VAL A 421 -13.32 7.02 -13.27
C VAL A 421 -14.04 5.77 -13.75
N SER A 422 -13.74 4.60 -13.18
CA SER A 422 -14.39 3.33 -13.53
C SER A 422 -15.89 3.38 -13.27
N GLY A 423 -16.31 3.97 -12.14
CA GLY A 423 -17.72 4.17 -11.81
C GLY A 423 -18.47 5.04 -12.81
N GLN A 424 -17.87 6.16 -13.22
CA GLN A 424 -18.47 7.07 -14.24
C GLN A 424 -18.62 6.38 -15.60
N ILE A 425 -17.61 5.63 -16.03
CA ILE A 425 -17.68 4.92 -17.31
C ILE A 425 -18.76 3.83 -17.25
N ARG A 426 -18.80 3.04 -16.17
CA ARG A 426 -19.79 1.97 -15.97
C ARG A 426 -21.23 2.50 -15.98
N THR A 427 -21.51 3.59 -15.27
CA THR A 427 -22.85 4.20 -15.24
C THR A 427 -23.29 4.69 -16.62
N ARG A 428 -22.39 5.22 -17.43
CA ARG A 428 -22.70 5.63 -18.81
C ARG A 428 -22.99 4.44 -19.73
N LEU A 429 -22.25 3.34 -19.56
CA LEU A 429 -22.44 2.10 -20.33
C LEU A 429 -23.81 1.46 -20.04
N VAL A 430 -24.20 1.38 -18.77
CA VAL A 430 -25.48 0.80 -18.36
C VAL A 430 -26.65 1.67 -18.81
N LYS A 431 -26.59 2.99 -18.59
CA LYS A 431 -27.66 3.91 -19.06
C LYS A 431 -27.81 3.95 -20.59
N GLY A 432 -26.71 3.77 -21.33
CA GLY A 432 -26.76 3.67 -22.78
C GLY A 432 -27.45 2.41 -23.28
N SER A 433 -27.48 1.32 -22.51
CA SER A 433 -28.22 0.10 -22.86
C SER A 433 -29.73 0.22 -22.59
N GLU A 434 -30.14 0.92 -21.52
CA GLU A 434 -31.56 1.16 -21.21
C GLU A 434 -32.24 2.08 -22.24
N SER A 435 -31.49 3.03 -22.83
CA SER A 435 -32.03 3.92 -23.86
C SER A 435 -32.20 3.28 -25.25
N LEU A 436 -31.69 2.05 -25.43
CA LEU A 436 -31.89 1.28 -26.67
C LEU A 436 -33.06 0.26 -26.57
N GLU A 437 -33.64 0.10 -25.39
CA GLU A 437 -34.82 -0.76 -25.15
C GLU A 437 -36.16 -0.01 -25.19
N LEU A 438 -36.15 1.32 -25.42
CA LEU A 438 -37.32 2.19 -25.66
C LEU A 438 -37.40 2.58 -27.13
#